data_7ec884035c8b8cf0177f3fff96e10760
#
_entry.id   7ec884035c8b8cf0177f3fff96e10760
#
_cell.length_a   1.000
_cell.length_b   1.000
_cell.length_c   1.000
_cell.angle_alpha   90.00
_cell.angle_beta   90.00
_cell.angle_gamma   90.00
#
_symmetry.space_group_name_H-M   'P 1'
#
loop_
_entity.id
_entity.type
_entity.pdbx_description
1 polymer ?
#
loop_
_entity_poly.entity_id
_entity_poly.type
_entity_poly.pdbx_seq_one_letter_code
_entity_poly.pdbx_strand_id
1 'polypeptide(L)'
;TLSLHDALPIFAAALKALRAENISTKVFNSGLGISVFRDNSTRTRFSYASALNLLGLAQQDLDEGKSQIAHGETVRETANMISFCADAIGIRDDMYLGAGNAYMREVGAALDDGYKQGVLPQRPALVNLQCDIDHPTQSMADLAWLREHFGSLENLKGKKIAMTWAYSPSYGKPLSVPQGIIGLMTRFGMDVTLAHPEGYDLIPDVVEVAKNNAKASGGSFRQVTSMEEAFKDADIVYPKSWAPYKVMEERTELLRANDHEGLKALEKQCLAQNAQHKDWHCTEEMMELTRDGEA
;
A
#
# COMPACT_ATOMS: atom_id res chain seq x y z
N THR A 1 -12.46 -22.22 -6.29
CA THR A 1 -12.79 -20.79 -6.42
C THR A 1 -11.49 -20.01 -6.23
N LEU A 2 -11.08 -19.25 -7.25
CA LEU A 2 -9.93 -18.36 -7.14
C LEU A 2 -10.20 -17.31 -6.05
N SER A 3 -9.21 -17.06 -5.19
CA SER A 3 -9.28 -15.93 -4.27
C SER A 3 -9.19 -14.62 -5.03
N LEU A 4 -9.58 -13.52 -4.39
CA LEU A 4 -9.45 -12.19 -5.01
C LEU A 4 -7.98 -11.87 -5.34
N HIS A 5 -7.05 -12.31 -4.49
CA HIS A 5 -5.61 -12.12 -4.69
C HIS A 5 -5.06 -12.89 -5.91
N ASP A 6 -5.66 -14.03 -6.24
CA ASP A 6 -5.28 -14.80 -7.44
C ASP A 6 -5.94 -14.22 -8.70
N ALA A 7 -7.20 -13.79 -8.59
CA ALA A 7 -7.98 -13.30 -9.72
C ALA A 7 -7.50 -11.93 -10.23
N LEU A 8 -7.15 -11.00 -9.33
CA LEU A 8 -6.79 -9.63 -9.70
C LEU A 8 -5.56 -9.53 -10.63
N PRO A 9 -4.43 -10.22 -10.38
CA PRO A 9 -3.29 -10.19 -11.30
C PRO A 9 -3.60 -10.78 -12.68
N ILE A 10 -4.45 -11.80 -12.74
CA ILE A 10 -4.88 -12.42 -14.01
C ILE A 10 -5.74 -11.44 -14.80
N PHE A 11 -6.70 -10.80 -14.13
CA PHE A 11 -7.59 -9.81 -14.77
C PHE A 11 -6.82 -8.57 -15.22
N ALA A 12 -5.87 -8.08 -14.40
CA ALA A 12 -4.99 -6.97 -14.77
C ALA A 12 -4.16 -7.28 -16.04
N ALA A 13 -3.64 -8.52 -16.15
CA ALA A 13 -2.92 -8.96 -17.34
C ALA A 13 -3.82 -8.98 -18.60
N ALA A 14 -5.09 -9.43 -18.47
CA ALA A 14 -6.05 -9.40 -19.56
C ALA A 14 -6.36 -7.97 -20.03
N LEU A 15 -6.58 -7.04 -19.08
CA LEU A 15 -6.80 -5.62 -19.42
C LEU A 15 -5.56 -4.98 -20.08
N LYS A 16 -4.35 -5.33 -19.60
CA LYS A 16 -3.08 -4.89 -20.21
C LYS A 16 -2.94 -5.38 -21.64
N ALA A 17 -3.29 -6.65 -21.92
CA ALA A 17 -3.25 -7.22 -23.26
C ALA A 17 -4.27 -6.54 -24.20
N LEU A 18 -5.52 -6.34 -23.77
CA LEU A 18 -6.52 -5.62 -24.54
C LEU A 18 -6.04 -4.21 -24.93
N ARG A 19 -5.45 -3.51 -23.97
CA ARG A 19 -4.91 -2.16 -24.21
C ARG A 19 -3.74 -2.17 -25.20
N ALA A 20 -2.86 -3.17 -25.15
CA ALA A 20 -1.75 -3.30 -26.09
C ALA A 20 -2.24 -3.49 -27.53
N GLU A 21 -3.35 -4.18 -27.73
CA GLU A 21 -4.02 -4.39 -29.02
C GLU A 21 -4.95 -3.21 -29.40
N ASN A 22 -4.92 -2.11 -28.66
CA ASN A 22 -5.81 -0.95 -28.83
C ASN A 22 -7.31 -1.31 -28.76
N ILE A 23 -7.65 -2.35 -28.01
CA ILE A 23 -9.03 -2.74 -27.74
C ILE A 23 -9.51 -2.00 -26.50
N SER A 24 -10.71 -1.43 -26.56
CA SER A 24 -11.30 -0.69 -25.43
C SER A 24 -11.49 -1.57 -24.21
N THR A 25 -11.04 -1.06 -23.06
CA THR A 25 -11.24 -1.69 -21.74
C THR A 25 -12.46 -1.11 -21.00
N LYS A 26 -13.24 -0.25 -21.66
CA LYS A 26 -14.43 0.37 -21.06
C LYS A 26 -15.51 -0.67 -20.82
N VAL A 27 -15.83 -0.90 -19.56
CA VAL A 27 -16.93 -1.77 -19.10
C VAL A 27 -18.14 -0.93 -18.66
N PHE A 28 -17.94 0.36 -18.45
CA PHE A 28 -18.98 1.33 -18.11
C PHE A 28 -19.19 2.29 -19.29
N ASN A 29 -20.45 2.59 -19.61
CA ASN A 29 -20.78 3.60 -20.62
C ASN A 29 -20.75 5.03 -20.05
N SER A 30 -20.95 5.14 -18.73
CA SER A 30 -20.92 6.38 -17.95
C SER A 30 -20.76 6.03 -16.48
N GLY A 31 -20.63 7.03 -15.62
CA GLY A 31 -20.53 6.87 -14.19
C GLY A 31 -19.39 7.72 -13.61
N LEU A 32 -19.25 7.66 -12.29
CA LEU A 32 -18.36 8.51 -11.54
C LEU A 32 -17.48 7.70 -10.57
N GLY A 33 -16.18 7.88 -10.67
CA GLY A 33 -15.23 7.48 -9.65
C GLY A 33 -14.80 8.69 -8.82
N ILE A 34 -14.89 8.58 -7.50
CA ILE A 34 -14.46 9.63 -6.57
C ILE A 34 -13.12 9.24 -5.94
N SER A 35 -12.21 10.21 -5.83
CA SER A 35 -10.97 10.05 -5.07
C SER A 35 -10.92 10.97 -3.87
N VAL A 36 -10.46 10.42 -2.74
CA VAL A 36 -10.24 11.14 -1.48
C VAL A 36 -8.77 10.99 -1.12
N PHE A 37 -8.03 12.08 -1.12
CA PHE A 37 -6.61 12.09 -0.78
C PHE A 37 -6.36 12.99 0.42
N ARG A 38 -6.09 12.38 1.56
CA ARG A 38 -5.74 13.07 2.81
C ARG A 38 -4.25 13.34 2.94
N ASP A 39 -3.44 12.74 2.06
CA ASP A 39 -2.01 13.00 1.95
C ASP A 39 -1.58 13.24 0.50
N ASN A 40 -0.42 13.89 0.35
CA ASN A 40 0.12 14.24 -0.97
C ASN A 40 0.52 13.00 -1.77
N SER A 41 0.05 12.93 -3.01
CA SER A 41 0.41 11.87 -3.94
C SER A 41 0.34 12.35 -5.38
N THR A 42 1.40 12.11 -6.14
CA THR A 42 1.39 12.34 -7.59
C THR A 42 0.99 11.07 -8.35
N ARG A 43 1.75 10.00 -8.14
CA ARG A 43 1.56 8.75 -8.90
C ARG A 43 0.19 8.13 -8.69
N THR A 44 -0.27 8.00 -7.44
CA THR A 44 -1.56 7.36 -7.13
C THR A 44 -2.74 8.17 -7.67
N ARG A 45 -2.68 9.51 -7.61
CA ARG A 45 -3.73 10.37 -8.20
C ARG A 45 -3.88 10.09 -9.70
N PHE A 46 -2.78 10.16 -10.45
CA PHE A 46 -2.83 9.96 -11.90
C PHE A 46 -3.13 8.51 -12.29
N SER A 47 -2.61 7.51 -11.57
CA SER A 47 -2.90 6.10 -11.88
C SER A 47 -4.37 5.76 -11.62
N TYR A 48 -4.96 6.24 -10.53
CA TYR A 48 -6.37 6.03 -10.23
C TYR A 48 -7.28 6.74 -11.26
N ALA A 49 -7.01 8.01 -11.56
CA ALA A 49 -7.76 8.75 -12.58
C ALA A 49 -7.67 8.08 -13.96
N SER A 50 -6.47 7.62 -14.36
CA SER A 50 -6.26 6.87 -15.59
C SER A 50 -7.04 5.54 -15.60
N ALA A 51 -7.05 4.80 -14.49
CA ALA A 51 -7.78 3.54 -14.37
C ALA A 51 -9.30 3.75 -14.52
N LEU A 52 -9.86 4.75 -13.85
CA LEU A 52 -11.28 5.11 -13.97
C LEU A 52 -11.64 5.45 -15.43
N ASN A 53 -10.84 6.28 -16.09
CA ASN A 53 -11.08 6.66 -17.47
C ASN A 53 -11.00 5.46 -18.42
N LEU A 54 -10.03 4.56 -18.23
CA LEU A 54 -9.89 3.33 -19.02
C LEU A 54 -11.09 2.39 -18.84
N LEU A 55 -11.72 2.39 -17.67
CA LEU A 55 -12.95 1.64 -17.42
C LEU A 55 -14.23 2.32 -17.91
N GLY A 56 -14.16 3.60 -18.28
CA GLY A 56 -15.29 4.38 -18.80
C GLY A 56 -15.98 5.27 -17.77
N LEU A 57 -15.36 5.44 -16.58
CA LEU A 57 -15.84 6.32 -15.51
C LEU A 57 -15.20 7.70 -15.61
N ALA A 58 -15.96 8.75 -15.33
CA ALA A 58 -15.40 10.07 -15.03
C ALA A 58 -14.72 10.06 -13.65
N GLN A 59 -13.79 10.99 -13.43
CA GLN A 59 -13.10 11.11 -12.13
C GLN A 59 -13.41 12.48 -11.51
N GLN A 60 -13.68 12.47 -10.19
CA GLN A 60 -13.82 13.66 -9.37
C GLN A 60 -13.04 13.51 -8.07
N ASP A 61 -12.18 14.49 -7.76
CA ASP A 61 -11.55 14.58 -6.45
C ASP A 61 -12.52 15.21 -5.43
N LEU A 62 -12.61 14.60 -4.26
CA LEU A 62 -13.24 15.18 -3.09
C LEU A 62 -12.17 15.95 -2.28
N ASP A 63 -12.28 17.27 -2.30
CA ASP A 63 -11.50 18.15 -1.44
C ASP A 63 -12.27 18.36 -0.12
N GLU A 64 -11.83 17.70 0.95
CA GLU A 64 -12.49 17.77 2.25
C GLU A 64 -12.54 19.22 2.79
N GLY A 65 -11.54 20.05 2.49
CA GLY A 65 -11.51 21.47 2.89
C GLY A 65 -12.54 22.34 2.17
N LYS A 66 -13.10 21.85 1.06
CA LYS A 66 -14.16 22.53 0.28
C LYS A 66 -15.50 21.81 0.33
N SER A 67 -15.65 20.85 1.21
CA SER A 67 -16.86 20.06 1.42
C SER A 67 -17.50 20.38 2.76
N GLN A 68 -18.68 19.81 3.03
CA GLN A 68 -19.37 19.96 4.32
C GLN A 68 -18.63 19.25 5.46
N ILE A 69 -17.66 18.40 5.16
CA ILE A 69 -16.74 17.80 6.16
C ILE A 69 -16.05 18.91 6.97
N ALA A 70 -15.64 19.99 6.32
CA ALA A 70 -15.05 21.14 6.98
C ALA A 70 -16.02 21.84 7.97
N HIS A 71 -17.31 21.58 7.87
CA HIS A 71 -18.37 22.12 8.73
C HIS A 71 -18.99 21.08 9.67
N GLY A 72 -18.35 19.92 9.83
CA GLY A 72 -18.74 18.91 10.81
C GLY A 72 -19.62 17.78 10.28
N GLU A 73 -19.73 17.62 8.94
CA GLU A 73 -20.37 16.44 8.35
C GLU A 73 -19.62 15.18 8.76
N THR A 74 -20.35 14.17 9.22
CA THR A 74 -19.76 12.91 9.67
C THR A 74 -19.30 12.05 8.50
N VAL A 75 -18.35 11.11 8.77
CA VAL A 75 -17.89 10.13 7.79
C VAL A 75 -19.05 9.36 7.16
N ARG A 76 -20.02 8.96 7.98
CA ARG A 76 -21.22 8.23 7.52
C ARG A 76 -22.09 9.06 6.58
N GLU A 77 -22.31 10.32 6.92
CA GLU A 77 -23.11 11.25 6.08
C GLU A 77 -22.40 11.45 4.74
N THR A 78 -21.12 11.83 4.75
CA THR A 78 -20.34 12.01 3.52
C THR A 78 -20.32 10.75 2.67
N ALA A 79 -20.04 9.58 3.27
CA ALA A 79 -20.01 8.31 2.55
C ALA A 79 -21.34 8.01 1.86
N ASN A 80 -22.46 8.18 2.54
CA ASN A 80 -23.78 7.98 1.94
C ASN A 80 -24.06 9.01 0.83
N MET A 81 -23.78 10.29 1.07
CA MET A 81 -24.08 11.36 0.10
C MET A 81 -23.32 11.18 -1.21
N ILE A 82 -22.01 10.93 -1.15
CA ILE A 82 -21.21 10.72 -2.38
C ILE A 82 -21.57 9.40 -3.09
N SER A 83 -22.06 8.41 -2.34
CA SER A 83 -22.39 7.09 -2.89
C SER A 83 -23.62 7.08 -3.79
N PHE A 84 -24.52 8.06 -3.66
CA PHE A 84 -25.63 8.23 -4.61
C PHE A 84 -25.15 8.53 -6.02
N CYS A 85 -23.96 9.12 -6.16
CA CYS A 85 -23.42 9.57 -7.43
C CYS A 85 -22.24 8.71 -7.91
N ALA A 86 -21.63 7.89 -7.03
CA ALA A 86 -20.38 7.20 -7.31
C ALA A 86 -20.57 5.72 -7.61
N ASP A 87 -19.79 5.20 -8.56
CA ASP A 87 -19.62 3.77 -8.84
C ASP A 87 -18.38 3.20 -8.14
N ALA A 88 -17.39 4.05 -7.91
CA ALA A 88 -16.17 3.70 -7.20
C ALA A 88 -15.66 4.86 -6.33
N ILE A 89 -15.14 4.52 -5.15
CA ILE A 89 -14.54 5.48 -4.22
C ILE A 89 -13.13 4.97 -3.89
N GLY A 90 -12.11 5.75 -4.29
CA GLY A 90 -10.71 5.46 -3.97
C GLY A 90 -10.25 6.37 -2.84
N ILE A 91 -9.72 5.80 -1.76
CA ILE A 91 -9.26 6.55 -0.58
C ILE A 91 -7.77 6.32 -0.36
N ARG A 92 -7.03 7.40 -0.16
CA ARG A 92 -5.68 7.40 0.39
C ARG A 92 -5.64 8.21 1.68
N ASP A 93 -5.27 7.54 2.77
CA ASP A 93 -5.08 8.15 4.09
C ASP A 93 -3.97 7.40 4.84
N ASP A 94 -2.73 7.86 4.70
CA ASP A 94 -1.54 7.29 5.33
C ASP A 94 -0.83 8.28 6.27
N MET A 95 -1.49 9.40 6.59
CA MET A 95 -0.92 10.47 7.40
C MET A 95 -0.81 10.10 8.88
N TYR A 96 -1.86 9.47 9.42
CA TYR A 96 -1.95 9.12 10.85
C TYR A 96 -1.92 7.62 11.05
N LEU A 97 -0.96 7.16 11.84
CA LEU A 97 -0.90 5.77 12.24
C LEU A 97 -2.15 5.40 13.07
N GLY A 98 -2.79 4.27 12.73
CA GLY A 98 -4.03 3.80 13.38
C GLY A 98 -5.32 4.49 12.90
N ALA A 99 -5.24 5.44 11.96
CA ALA A 99 -6.41 6.20 11.53
C ALA A 99 -6.89 5.86 10.11
N GLY A 100 -6.00 5.76 9.14
CA GLY A 100 -6.38 5.61 7.73
C GLY A 100 -7.17 4.34 7.44
N ASN A 101 -6.72 3.19 7.95
CA ASN A 101 -7.47 1.94 7.82
C ASN A 101 -8.80 1.99 8.57
N ALA A 102 -8.83 2.59 9.76
CA ALA A 102 -10.06 2.75 10.54
C ALA A 102 -11.09 3.60 9.79
N TYR A 103 -10.66 4.72 9.22
CA TYR A 103 -11.51 5.57 8.37
C TYR A 103 -12.11 4.82 7.19
N MET A 104 -11.29 4.06 6.45
CA MET A 104 -11.79 3.26 5.33
C MET A 104 -12.78 2.19 5.75
N ARG A 105 -12.59 1.58 6.92
CA ARG A 105 -13.55 0.61 7.49
C ARG A 105 -14.86 1.27 7.86
N GLU A 106 -14.84 2.49 8.42
CA GLU A 106 -16.04 3.26 8.73
C GLU A 106 -16.82 3.63 7.46
N VAL A 107 -16.10 4.10 6.41
CA VAL A 107 -16.72 4.33 5.09
C VAL A 107 -17.33 3.03 4.56
N GLY A 108 -16.59 1.92 4.57
CA GLY A 108 -17.09 0.62 4.10
C GLY A 108 -18.35 0.17 4.85
N ALA A 109 -18.38 0.32 6.18
CA ALA A 109 -19.54 0.00 7.00
C ALA A 109 -20.74 0.89 6.65
N ALA A 110 -20.53 2.19 6.44
CA ALA A 110 -21.59 3.11 6.03
C ALA A 110 -22.20 2.73 4.68
N LEU A 111 -21.36 2.33 3.70
CA LEU A 111 -21.81 1.84 2.39
C LEU A 111 -22.63 0.54 2.50
N ASP A 112 -22.15 -0.40 3.32
CA ASP A 112 -22.83 -1.67 3.55
C ASP A 112 -24.20 -1.47 4.20
N ASP A 113 -24.27 -0.61 5.22
CA ASP A 113 -25.50 -0.29 5.92
C ASP A 113 -26.50 0.44 5.01
N GLY A 114 -26.04 1.47 4.28
CA GLY A 114 -26.88 2.22 3.35
C GLY A 114 -27.47 1.33 2.26
N TYR A 115 -26.68 0.41 1.72
CA TYR A 115 -27.15 -0.56 0.71
C TYR A 115 -28.13 -1.58 1.31
N LYS A 116 -27.82 -2.17 2.46
CA LYS A 116 -28.69 -3.15 3.14
C LYS A 116 -30.05 -2.56 3.54
N GLN A 117 -30.08 -1.28 3.92
CA GLN A 117 -31.30 -0.57 4.30
C GLN A 117 -32.10 -0.05 3.10
N GLY A 118 -31.60 -0.24 1.88
CA GLY A 118 -32.24 0.26 0.66
C GLY A 118 -32.16 1.77 0.46
N VAL A 119 -31.30 2.45 1.24
CA VAL A 119 -31.01 3.88 1.08
C VAL A 119 -30.20 4.12 -0.19
N LEU A 120 -29.21 3.27 -0.43
CA LEU A 120 -28.38 3.32 -1.63
C LEU A 120 -28.91 2.31 -2.67
N PRO A 121 -29.16 2.71 -3.91
CA PRO A 121 -29.60 1.82 -5.00
C PRO A 121 -28.50 0.84 -5.42
N GLN A 122 -27.25 1.20 -5.21
CA GLN A 122 -26.06 0.38 -5.44
C GLN A 122 -25.01 0.65 -4.37
N ARG A 123 -24.13 -0.31 -4.15
CA ARG A 123 -22.97 -0.16 -3.28
C ARG A 123 -21.75 0.16 -4.15
N PRO A 124 -21.17 1.37 -4.07
CA PRO A 124 -19.95 1.69 -4.78
C PRO A 124 -18.78 0.77 -4.39
N ALA A 125 -17.89 0.52 -5.33
CA ALA A 125 -16.64 -0.17 -5.03
C ALA A 125 -15.74 0.73 -4.18
N LEU A 126 -15.29 0.24 -3.02
CA LEU A 126 -14.33 0.95 -2.17
C LEU A 126 -12.92 0.43 -2.44
N VAL A 127 -12.00 1.32 -2.80
CA VAL A 127 -10.62 0.99 -3.17
C VAL A 127 -9.66 1.66 -2.18
N ASN A 128 -8.91 0.84 -1.44
CA ASN A 128 -7.79 1.33 -0.65
C ASN A 128 -6.63 1.69 -1.59
N LEU A 129 -6.40 2.98 -1.78
CA LEU A 129 -5.28 3.49 -2.60
C LEU A 129 -3.97 3.52 -1.81
N GLN A 130 -4.03 3.71 -0.52
CA GLN A 130 -3.00 3.53 0.50
C GLN A 130 -3.58 3.92 1.86
N CYS A 131 -3.27 3.16 2.91
CA CYS A 131 -3.53 3.55 4.30
C CYS A 131 -2.27 3.39 5.15
N ASP A 132 -2.40 3.59 6.46
CA ASP A 132 -1.31 3.41 7.43
C ASP A 132 -0.82 1.94 7.52
N ILE A 133 -1.69 0.98 7.25
CA ILE A 133 -1.38 -0.46 7.34
C ILE A 133 -0.85 -1.01 6.02
N ASP A 134 -1.45 -0.64 4.88
CA ASP A 134 -1.18 -1.29 3.59
C ASP A 134 -1.27 -0.31 2.42
N HIS A 135 -0.57 -0.66 1.34
CA HIS A 135 -0.70 -0.04 0.02
C HIS A 135 -1.08 -1.12 -1.02
N PRO A 136 -2.32 -1.63 -0.98
CA PRO A 136 -2.69 -2.83 -1.74
C PRO A 136 -2.55 -2.64 -3.25
N THR A 137 -2.82 -1.46 -3.79
CA THR A 137 -2.63 -1.20 -5.23
C THR A 137 -1.17 -1.27 -5.66
N GLN A 138 -0.21 -0.85 -4.82
CA GLN A 138 1.22 -1.02 -5.07
C GLN A 138 1.62 -2.49 -4.98
N SER A 139 1.30 -3.16 -3.88
CA SER A 139 1.65 -4.56 -3.65
C SER A 139 1.08 -5.49 -4.72
N MET A 140 -0.15 -5.21 -5.20
CA MET A 140 -0.78 -5.95 -6.30
C MET A 140 -0.10 -5.67 -7.65
N ALA A 141 0.38 -4.45 -7.88
CA ALA A 141 1.13 -4.13 -9.10
C ALA A 141 2.48 -4.86 -9.11
N ASP A 142 3.17 -4.89 -7.97
CA ASP A 142 4.43 -5.62 -7.81
C ASP A 142 4.21 -7.14 -8.01
N LEU A 143 3.15 -7.70 -7.41
CA LEU A 143 2.78 -9.10 -7.63
C LEU A 143 2.47 -9.42 -9.10
N ALA A 144 1.75 -8.53 -9.79
CA ALA A 144 1.44 -8.71 -11.20
C ALA A 144 2.72 -8.69 -12.07
N TRP A 145 3.69 -7.82 -11.72
CA TRP A 145 4.99 -7.79 -12.39
C TRP A 145 5.80 -9.06 -12.13
N LEU A 146 5.87 -9.52 -10.86
CA LEU A 146 6.53 -10.77 -10.52
C LEU A 146 5.91 -11.99 -11.22
N ARG A 147 4.58 -12.03 -11.32
CA ARG A 147 3.87 -13.05 -12.12
C ARG A 147 4.30 -13.03 -13.58
N GLU A 148 4.43 -11.85 -14.19
CA GLU A 148 4.88 -11.70 -15.58
C GLU A 148 6.34 -12.16 -15.73
N HIS A 149 7.21 -11.77 -14.81
CA HIS A 149 8.64 -12.10 -14.82
C HIS A 149 8.89 -13.61 -14.62
N PHE A 150 8.25 -14.23 -13.62
CA PHE A 150 8.41 -15.65 -13.31
C PHE A 150 7.45 -16.58 -14.07
N GLY A 151 6.57 -16.04 -14.90
CA GLY A 151 5.63 -16.76 -15.76
C GLY A 151 4.30 -17.12 -15.11
N SER A 152 4.24 -17.37 -13.81
CA SER A 152 2.97 -17.66 -13.10
C SER A 152 3.09 -17.33 -11.61
N LEU A 153 1.93 -17.30 -10.90
CA LEU A 153 1.91 -17.12 -9.43
C LEU A 153 2.45 -18.34 -8.70
N GLU A 154 2.24 -19.55 -9.24
CA GLU A 154 2.75 -20.79 -8.68
C GLU A 154 4.29 -20.85 -8.66
N ASN A 155 4.94 -20.22 -9.64
CA ASN A 155 6.39 -20.14 -9.72
C ASN A 155 7.02 -19.20 -8.67
N LEU A 156 6.20 -18.44 -7.96
CA LEU A 156 6.67 -17.59 -6.85
C LEU A 156 6.96 -18.41 -5.59
N LYS A 157 6.40 -19.62 -5.47
CA LYS A 157 6.61 -20.48 -4.31
C LYS A 157 8.10 -20.82 -4.13
N GLY A 158 8.64 -20.55 -2.95
CA GLY A 158 10.05 -20.75 -2.62
C GLY A 158 11.01 -19.73 -3.22
N LYS A 159 10.51 -18.71 -3.97
CA LYS A 159 11.33 -17.57 -4.36
C LYS A 159 11.67 -16.73 -3.15
N LYS A 160 12.91 -16.31 -3.05
CA LYS A 160 13.41 -15.48 -1.94
C LYS A 160 13.25 -14.00 -2.27
N ILE A 161 12.56 -13.25 -1.44
CA ILE A 161 12.46 -11.79 -1.54
C ILE A 161 13.09 -11.13 -0.31
N ALA A 162 14.00 -10.20 -0.55
CA ALA A 162 14.61 -9.34 0.44
C ALA A 162 13.89 -7.99 0.46
N MET A 163 12.94 -7.81 1.40
CA MET A 163 12.35 -6.50 1.69
C MET A 163 13.26 -5.78 2.66
N THR A 164 13.98 -4.74 2.20
CA THR A 164 14.98 -4.10 3.05
C THR A 164 14.70 -2.62 3.25
N TRP A 165 15.01 -2.14 4.45
CA TRP A 165 15.14 -0.71 4.63
C TRP A 165 16.26 -0.17 3.75
N ALA A 166 16.14 1.06 3.30
CA ALA A 166 17.18 1.76 2.57
C ALA A 166 17.26 3.22 3.05
N TYR A 167 18.46 3.74 3.18
CA TYR A 167 18.69 5.11 3.61
C TYR A 167 17.97 6.12 2.74
N SER A 168 17.39 7.13 3.39
CA SER A 168 16.84 8.30 2.75
C SER A 168 17.01 9.52 3.66
N PRO A 169 17.35 10.68 3.12
CA PRO A 169 17.38 11.93 3.88
C PRO A 169 15.97 12.49 4.15
N SER A 170 14.93 11.72 3.91
CA SER A 170 13.53 12.12 4.10
C SER A 170 12.99 11.63 5.44
N TYR A 171 12.12 12.45 6.02
CA TYR A 171 11.36 12.18 7.24
C TYR A 171 9.92 11.72 6.91
N GLY A 172 9.32 10.96 7.82
CA GLY A 172 7.89 10.63 7.79
C GLY A 172 7.45 9.72 6.64
N LYS A 173 8.33 8.88 6.11
CA LYS A 173 7.98 7.88 5.10
C LYS A 173 7.05 6.82 5.69
N PRO A 174 5.91 6.50 5.03
CA PRO A 174 4.94 5.54 5.55
C PRO A 174 5.48 4.10 5.59
N LEU A 175 4.96 3.31 6.55
CA LEU A 175 5.27 1.89 6.71
C LEU A 175 4.47 1.00 5.77
N SER A 176 3.42 1.50 5.16
CA SER A 176 2.41 0.71 4.41
C SER A 176 2.99 -0.10 3.24
N VAL A 177 4.03 0.40 2.54
CA VAL A 177 4.63 -0.36 1.42
C VAL A 177 5.37 -1.62 1.90
N PRO A 178 6.36 -1.54 2.82
CA PRO A 178 6.98 -2.76 3.32
C PRO A 178 5.98 -3.70 4.00
N GLN A 179 4.98 -3.17 4.70
CA GLN A 179 3.92 -3.96 5.32
C GLN A 179 3.08 -4.72 4.29
N GLY A 180 2.68 -4.05 3.21
CA GLY A 180 1.95 -4.68 2.11
C GLY A 180 2.77 -5.79 1.42
N ILE A 181 4.06 -5.55 1.18
CA ILE A 181 4.94 -6.54 0.55
C ILE A 181 5.10 -7.77 1.43
N ILE A 182 5.45 -7.64 2.71
CA ILE A 182 5.61 -8.81 3.58
C ILE A 182 4.30 -9.59 3.77
N GLY A 183 3.18 -8.87 3.88
CA GLY A 183 1.86 -9.48 4.05
C GLY A 183 1.38 -10.21 2.79
N LEU A 184 1.60 -9.63 1.60
CA LEU A 184 1.15 -10.23 0.35
C LEU A 184 2.07 -11.37 -0.13
N MET A 185 3.39 -11.15 -0.18
CA MET A 185 4.31 -12.12 -0.76
C MET A 185 4.38 -13.43 0.05
N THR A 186 4.25 -13.35 1.36
CA THR A 186 4.13 -14.55 2.21
C THR A 186 2.90 -15.41 1.89
N ARG A 187 1.81 -14.84 1.35
CA ARG A 187 0.62 -15.61 0.94
C ARG A 187 0.87 -16.52 -0.26
N PHE A 188 1.85 -16.18 -1.10
CA PHE A 188 2.22 -16.95 -2.30
C PHE A 188 3.34 -17.96 -2.07
N GLY A 189 3.62 -18.28 -0.80
CA GLY A 189 4.62 -19.28 -0.44
C GLY A 189 6.06 -18.84 -0.72
N MET A 190 6.30 -17.54 -0.82
CA MET A 190 7.65 -16.98 -0.97
C MET A 190 8.41 -17.01 0.36
N ASP A 191 9.74 -17.04 0.26
CA ASP A 191 10.65 -16.91 1.40
C ASP A 191 10.99 -15.42 1.58
N VAL A 192 10.30 -14.77 2.52
CA VAL A 192 10.39 -13.33 2.74
C VAL A 192 11.36 -13.01 3.87
N THR A 193 12.40 -12.25 3.58
CA THR A 193 13.30 -11.68 4.58
C THR A 193 13.05 -10.19 4.70
N LEU A 194 12.64 -9.73 5.89
CA LEU A 194 12.55 -8.32 6.23
C LEU A 194 13.87 -7.89 6.89
N ALA A 195 14.57 -6.94 6.30
CA ALA A 195 15.83 -6.42 6.83
C ALA A 195 15.72 -4.92 7.13
N HIS A 196 16.09 -4.53 8.33
CA HIS A 196 16.13 -3.12 8.73
C HIS A 196 17.10 -2.90 9.89
N PRO A 197 17.62 -1.67 10.08
CA PRO A 197 18.39 -1.32 11.27
C PRO A 197 17.53 -1.49 12.53
N GLU A 198 18.18 -1.64 13.67
CA GLU A 198 17.49 -1.66 14.95
C GLU A 198 16.64 -0.39 15.16
N GLY A 199 15.41 -0.55 15.63
CA GLY A 199 14.46 0.54 15.85
C GLY A 199 13.62 0.94 14.62
N TYR A 200 13.82 0.29 13.45
CA TYR A 200 13.00 0.51 12.24
C TYR A 200 11.95 -0.58 12.05
N ASP A 201 11.44 -1.11 13.13
CA ASP A 201 10.40 -2.13 13.13
C ASP A 201 9.13 -1.66 12.40
N LEU A 202 8.37 -2.61 11.88
CA LEU A 202 7.03 -2.40 11.33
C LEU A 202 5.97 -2.63 12.42
N ILE A 203 4.71 -2.40 12.11
CA ILE A 203 3.59 -2.64 13.02
C ILE A 203 3.58 -4.13 13.41
N PRO A 204 3.60 -4.46 14.74
CA PRO A 204 3.71 -5.85 15.21
C PRO A 204 2.62 -6.77 14.66
N ASP A 205 1.38 -6.31 14.59
CA ASP A 205 0.25 -7.09 14.07
C ASP A 205 0.44 -7.48 12.59
N VAL A 206 1.03 -6.59 11.79
CA VAL A 206 1.33 -6.88 10.37
C VAL A 206 2.45 -7.92 10.23
N VAL A 207 3.46 -7.83 11.09
CA VAL A 207 4.53 -8.84 11.16
C VAL A 207 3.95 -10.21 11.51
N GLU A 208 3.00 -10.26 12.46
CA GLU A 208 2.34 -11.51 12.83
C GLU A 208 1.47 -12.07 11.70
N VAL A 209 0.79 -11.21 10.94
CA VAL A 209 0.06 -11.60 9.73
C VAL A 209 1.01 -12.23 8.70
N ALA A 210 2.19 -11.64 8.48
CA ALA A 210 3.19 -12.19 7.55
C ALA A 210 3.67 -13.59 7.99
N LYS A 211 3.96 -13.80 9.28
CA LYS A 211 4.32 -15.12 9.84
C LYS A 211 3.22 -16.16 9.62
N ASN A 212 1.98 -15.79 9.91
CA ASN A 212 0.84 -16.67 9.75
C ASN A 212 0.58 -17.03 8.29
N ASN A 213 0.70 -16.06 7.37
CA ASN A 213 0.60 -16.30 5.94
C ASN A 213 1.70 -17.23 5.43
N ALA A 214 2.96 -17.01 5.82
CA ALA A 214 4.09 -17.88 5.46
C ALA A 214 3.83 -19.33 5.91
N LYS A 215 3.41 -19.52 7.16
CA LYS A 215 3.06 -20.86 7.69
C LYS A 215 1.94 -21.53 6.91
N ALA A 216 0.90 -20.77 6.54
CA ALA A 216 -0.25 -21.31 5.82
C ALA A 216 0.06 -21.67 4.37
N SER A 217 0.93 -20.92 3.70
CA SER A 217 1.29 -21.09 2.29
C SER A 217 2.44 -22.06 2.05
N GLY A 218 3.19 -22.41 3.11
CA GLY A 218 4.41 -23.23 3.03
C GLY A 218 5.66 -22.46 2.60
N GLY A 219 5.64 -21.13 2.70
CA GLY A 219 6.80 -20.26 2.59
C GLY A 219 7.46 -20.00 3.93
N SER A 220 8.31 -18.97 4.00
CA SER A 220 8.96 -18.55 5.25
C SER A 220 8.92 -17.03 5.44
N PHE A 221 9.04 -16.60 6.70
CA PHE A 221 9.23 -15.21 7.05
C PHE A 221 10.28 -15.08 8.16
N ARG A 222 11.25 -14.22 7.95
CA ARG A 222 12.27 -13.89 8.96
C ARG A 222 12.62 -12.41 8.96
N GLN A 223 13.13 -11.93 10.10
CA GLN A 223 13.64 -10.58 10.27
C GLN A 223 15.14 -10.65 10.56
N VAL A 224 15.89 -9.74 9.96
CA VAL A 224 17.36 -9.62 10.15
C VAL A 224 17.76 -8.15 10.23
N THR A 225 18.95 -7.88 10.74
CA THR A 225 19.51 -6.53 10.89
C THR A 225 20.70 -6.28 9.97
N SER A 226 20.85 -7.09 8.91
CA SER A 226 21.89 -6.97 7.88
C SER A 226 21.26 -7.03 6.51
N MET A 227 21.62 -6.09 5.65
CA MET A 227 21.21 -6.07 4.25
C MET A 227 21.90 -7.20 3.47
N GLU A 228 23.19 -7.46 3.75
CA GLU A 228 23.95 -8.55 3.12
C GLU A 228 23.30 -9.91 3.41
N GLU A 229 22.91 -10.14 4.66
CA GLU A 229 22.21 -11.39 5.03
C GLU A 229 20.89 -11.56 4.29
N ALA A 230 20.15 -10.47 4.09
CA ALA A 230 18.88 -10.50 3.34
C ALA A 230 19.11 -10.73 1.84
N PHE A 231 20.15 -10.15 1.26
CA PHE A 231 20.45 -10.24 -0.18
C PHE A 231 20.97 -11.61 -0.58
N LYS A 232 21.60 -12.34 0.36
CA LYS A 232 22.21 -13.63 0.06
C LYS A 232 21.24 -14.62 -0.60
N ASP A 233 21.55 -15.00 -1.84
CA ASP A 233 20.73 -15.88 -2.68
C ASP A 233 19.29 -15.38 -2.89
N ALA A 234 19.00 -14.09 -2.75
CA ALA A 234 17.70 -13.53 -3.06
C ALA A 234 17.40 -13.59 -4.56
N ASP A 235 16.15 -13.94 -4.90
CA ASP A 235 15.64 -13.88 -6.28
C ASP A 235 15.09 -12.48 -6.58
N ILE A 236 14.74 -11.70 -5.55
CA ILE A 236 14.15 -10.36 -5.64
C ILE A 236 14.68 -9.51 -4.50
N VAL A 237 15.10 -8.29 -4.80
CA VAL A 237 15.43 -7.28 -3.78
C VAL A 237 14.48 -6.08 -3.87
N TYR A 238 14.00 -5.61 -2.74
CA TYR A 238 13.06 -4.50 -2.64
C TYR A 238 13.55 -3.49 -1.60
N PRO A 239 14.52 -2.63 -1.96
CA PRO A 239 15.02 -1.59 -1.06
C PRO A 239 14.02 -0.44 -0.98
N LYS A 240 13.62 -0.07 0.24
CA LYS A 240 12.60 0.96 0.49
C LYS A 240 12.88 1.69 1.80
N SER A 241 12.80 3.00 1.80
CA SER A 241 12.88 3.80 3.02
C SER A 241 11.51 3.88 3.71
N TRP A 242 11.50 3.73 5.03
CA TRP A 242 10.36 4.04 5.91
C TRP A 242 10.85 4.63 7.22
N ALA A 243 9.98 5.31 7.95
CA ALA A 243 10.28 5.85 9.27
C ALA A 243 10.18 4.76 10.34
N PRO A 244 10.93 4.89 11.47
CA PRO A 244 10.74 4.01 12.62
C PRO A 244 9.29 4.03 13.12
N TYR A 245 8.74 2.87 13.50
CA TYR A 245 7.37 2.76 14.00
C TYR A 245 7.08 3.74 15.15
N LYS A 246 7.97 3.80 16.15
CA LYS A 246 7.82 4.71 17.29
C LYS A 246 7.80 6.19 16.87
N VAL A 247 8.60 6.57 15.88
CA VAL A 247 8.59 7.94 15.34
C VAL A 247 7.23 8.25 14.69
N MET A 248 6.62 7.27 14.03
CA MET A 248 5.30 7.46 13.42
C MET A 248 4.18 7.52 14.45
N GLU A 249 4.27 6.80 15.57
CA GLU A 249 3.37 6.95 16.72
C GLU A 249 3.44 8.36 17.30
N GLU A 250 4.64 8.80 17.68
CA GLU A 250 4.87 10.15 18.22
C GLU A 250 4.44 11.25 17.26
N ARG A 251 4.76 11.10 15.96
CA ARG A 251 4.30 12.02 14.92
C ARG A 251 2.77 12.13 14.89
N THR A 252 2.08 11.01 15.02
CA THR A 252 0.61 10.98 15.02
C THR A 252 0.03 11.76 16.21
N GLU A 253 0.62 11.60 17.40
CA GLU A 253 0.20 12.32 18.60
C GLU A 253 0.44 13.82 18.47
N LEU A 254 1.63 14.23 18.02
CA LEU A 254 1.99 15.64 17.79
C LEU A 254 1.09 16.30 16.75
N LEU A 255 0.75 15.60 15.66
CA LEU A 255 -0.17 16.08 14.64
C LEU A 255 -1.58 16.30 15.21
N ARG A 256 -2.09 15.36 16.01
CA ARG A 256 -3.40 15.48 16.68
C ARG A 256 -3.43 16.63 17.69
N ALA A 257 -2.30 16.89 18.34
CA ALA A 257 -2.15 18.02 19.28
C ALA A 257 -1.90 19.36 18.57
N ASN A 258 -1.73 19.39 17.24
CA ASN A 258 -1.25 20.56 16.48
C ASN A 258 0.08 21.15 17.01
N ASP A 259 0.94 20.30 17.55
CA ASP A 259 2.25 20.69 18.08
C ASP A 259 3.29 20.77 16.96
N HIS A 260 3.36 21.94 16.31
CA HIS A 260 4.28 22.19 15.21
C HIS A 260 5.75 22.24 15.64
N GLU A 261 6.05 22.66 16.87
CA GLU A 261 7.43 22.69 17.36
C GLU A 261 7.91 21.28 17.72
N GLY A 262 7.06 20.46 18.33
CA GLY A 262 7.32 19.04 18.56
C GLY A 262 7.58 18.30 17.24
N LEU A 263 6.78 18.56 16.21
CA LEU A 263 6.98 17.96 14.88
C LEU A 263 8.33 18.31 14.26
N LYS A 264 8.80 19.57 14.37
CA LYS A 264 10.12 19.98 13.90
C LYS A 264 11.26 19.31 14.68
N ALA A 265 11.09 19.18 16.00
CA ALA A 265 12.06 18.49 16.85
C ALA A 265 12.15 17.01 16.51
N LEU A 266 11.02 16.34 16.34
CA LEU A 266 10.93 14.93 15.95
C LEU A 266 11.53 14.69 14.56
N GLU A 267 11.26 15.57 13.59
CA GLU A 267 11.87 15.51 12.26
C GLU A 267 13.40 15.55 12.33
N LYS A 268 13.95 16.52 13.08
CA LYS A 268 15.39 16.64 13.27
C LYS A 268 15.99 15.38 13.91
N GLN A 269 15.33 14.84 14.92
CA GLN A 269 15.74 13.61 15.59
C GLN A 269 15.71 12.41 14.63
N CYS A 270 14.64 12.23 13.87
CA CYS A 270 14.49 11.14 12.91
C CYS A 270 15.55 11.22 11.80
N LEU A 271 15.82 12.41 11.26
CA LEU A 271 16.87 12.61 10.25
C LEU A 271 18.27 12.32 10.80
N ALA A 272 18.55 12.68 12.06
CA ALA A 272 19.80 12.34 12.72
C ALA A 272 19.95 10.82 12.95
N GLN A 273 18.86 10.13 13.29
CA GLN A 273 18.84 8.68 13.39
C GLN A 273 19.07 8.02 12.01
N ASN A 274 18.36 8.46 10.97
CA ASN A 274 18.56 7.95 9.61
C ASN A 274 20.02 8.11 9.16
N ALA A 275 20.66 9.22 9.51
CA ALA A 275 22.04 9.52 9.11
C ALA A 275 23.09 8.57 9.72
N GLN A 276 22.73 7.78 10.74
CA GLN A 276 23.59 6.75 11.34
C GLN A 276 23.64 5.48 10.50
N HIS A 277 22.72 5.32 9.54
CA HIS A 277 22.54 4.14 8.70
C HIS A 277 22.73 4.44 7.21
N LYS A 278 23.68 5.32 6.87
CA LYS A 278 23.97 5.68 5.47
C LYS A 278 24.58 4.55 4.67
N ASP A 279 25.08 3.54 5.33
CA ASP A 279 25.58 2.28 4.77
C ASP A 279 24.46 1.37 4.22
N TRP A 280 23.21 1.62 4.59
CA TRP A 280 22.06 0.89 4.06
C TRP A 280 21.72 1.35 2.64
N HIS A 281 22.55 0.99 1.69
CA HIS A 281 22.39 1.24 0.26
C HIS A 281 22.43 -0.04 -0.53
N CYS A 282 21.56 -0.18 -1.51
CA CYS A 282 21.64 -1.22 -2.52
C CYS A 282 22.75 -0.83 -3.51
N THR A 283 23.94 -1.43 -3.39
CA THR A 283 25.08 -1.21 -4.27
C THR A 283 25.25 -2.37 -5.26
N GLU A 284 26.07 -2.19 -6.30
CA GLU A 284 26.41 -3.26 -7.24
C GLU A 284 27.06 -4.46 -6.51
N GLU A 285 27.94 -4.22 -5.55
CA GLU A 285 28.58 -5.26 -4.74
C GLU A 285 27.55 -6.05 -3.91
N MET A 286 26.53 -5.37 -3.38
CA MET A 286 25.41 -6.04 -2.70
C MET A 286 24.58 -6.90 -3.65
N MET A 287 24.39 -6.46 -4.90
CA MET A 287 23.66 -7.24 -5.90
C MET A 287 24.40 -8.54 -6.28
N GLU A 288 25.72 -8.57 -6.22
CA GLU A 288 26.52 -9.79 -6.43
C GLU A 288 26.23 -10.90 -5.40
N LEU A 289 25.65 -10.55 -4.23
CA LEU A 289 25.22 -11.52 -3.21
C LEU A 289 23.92 -12.23 -3.56
N THR A 290 23.16 -11.70 -4.49
CA THR A 290 21.86 -12.23 -4.91
C THR A 290 22.04 -13.49 -5.78
N ARG A 291 20.93 -14.16 -6.09
CA ARG A 291 20.99 -15.33 -6.96
C ARG A 291 21.52 -14.93 -8.34
N ASP A 292 22.67 -15.50 -8.69
CA ASP A 292 23.36 -15.24 -9.96
C ASP A 292 23.74 -13.76 -10.20
N GLY A 293 23.63 -12.89 -9.17
CA GLY A 293 23.87 -11.45 -9.26
C GLY A 293 22.80 -10.68 -10.04
N GLU A 294 21.62 -11.28 -10.27
CA GLU A 294 20.58 -10.78 -11.21
C GLU A 294 19.21 -10.51 -10.55
N ALA A 295 19.12 -10.39 -9.22
CA ALA A 295 17.85 -10.21 -8.50
C ALA A 295 17.18 -8.83 -8.75
#